data_86e071cb3a0ffa1ea85892dfd6bacd12
#
_entry.id   86e071cb3a0ffa1ea85892dfd6bacd12
#
_cell.length_a   1.000
_cell.length_b   1.000
_cell.length_c   1.000
_cell.angle_alpha   90.00
_cell.angle_beta   90.00
_cell.angle_gamma   90.00
#
_symmetry.space_group_name_H-M   'P 1'
#
loop_
_entity.id
_entity.type
_entity.pdbx_description
1 polymer ?
#
loop_
_entity_poly.entity_id
_entity_poly.type
_entity_poly.pdbx_seq_one_letter_code
_entity_poly.pdbx_strand_id
1 'polypeptide(L)'
;RAIEEYKWWKASMILEAVTRGVKPDRKMKKCDLEWISEIPFTWKTDRLKALFAFGKGLPITKENLVDEGIPVISYGQIHAKYNTGTSITESLFRYVPESYIESNPDSLVHKGDILVADTSEDIDGCGNSVYIDKEMPLFAGYHTIILKSINQDDNKYLAYLFKSHVWRSQIRTRVSGVKLFSISKKILNFTTVILPPKEEQEEITCFLDEKCKLIDTLIENKQALMIDLENYKRSLIYEVVTGKRKVV
;
A
#
# COMPACT_ATOMS: atom_id res chain seq x y z
N ARG A 1 13.72 15.60 -10.34
CA ARG A 1 12.50 16.19 -10.92
C ARG A 1 11.68 15.13 -11.65
N ALA A 2 12.15 14.49 -12.72
CA ALA A 2 11.38 13.50 -13.50
C ALA A 2 10.82 12.33 -12.67
N ILE A 3 11.58 11.80 -11.69
CA ILE A 3 11.11 10.72 -10.81
C ILE A 3 9.91 11.17 -9.97
N GLU A 4 9.92 12.38 -9.44
CA GLU A 4 8.80 12.92 -8.67
C GLU A 4 7.57 13.18 -9.56
N GLU A 5 7.78 13.59 -10.81
CA GLU A 5 6.71 13.74 -11.80
C GLU A 5 6.04 12.38 -12.11
N TYR A 6 6.84 11.29 -12.27
CA TYR A 6 6.29 9.93 -12.45
C TYR A 6 5.51 9.43 -11.22
N LYS A 7 6.01 9.68 -10.01
CA LYS A 7 5.28 9.32 -8.77
C LYS A 7 3.96 10.07 -8.66
N TRP A 8 3.97 11.36 -8.97
CA TRP A 8 2.77 12.18 -8.98
C TRP A 8 1.76 11.68 -10.04
N TRP A 9 2.23 11.40 -11.26
CA TRP A 9 1.40 10.85 -12.32
C TRP A 9 0.78 9.50 -11.93
N LYS A 10 1.58 8.59 -11.33
CA LYS A 10 1.09 7.31 -10.80
C LYS A 10 -0.03 7.52 -9.77
N ALA A 11 0.16 8.41 -8.81
CA ALA A 11 -0.83 8.70 -7.78
C ALA A 11 -2.12 9.29 -8.36
N SER A 12 -2.01 10.21 -9.34
CA SER A 12 -3.14 10.82 -10.03
C SER A 12 -3.93 9.79 -10.83
N MET A 13 -3.23 8.92 -11.58
CA MET A 13 -3.85 7.85 -12.35
C MET A 13 -4.60 6.84 -11.45
N ILE A 14 -3.99 6.45 -10.32
CA ILE A 14 -4.66 5.57 -9.36
C ILE A 14 -5.92 6.25 -8.85
N LEU A 15 -5.83 7.52 -8.42
CA LEU A 15 -6.97 8.28 -7.92
C LEU A 15 -8.10 8.32 -8.94
N GLU A 16 -7.81 8.67 -10.19
CA GLU A 16 -8.81 8.76 -11.24
C GLU A 16 -9.49 7.41 -11.49
N ALA A 17 -8.71 6.34 -11.63
CA ALA A 17 -9.24 5.00 -11.87
C ALA A 17 -10.12 4.50 -10.71
N VAL A 18 -9.73 4.74 -9.45
CA VAL A 18 -10.53 4.27 -8.29
C VAL A 18 -11.70 5.17 -7.93
N THR A 19 -11.85 6.34 -8.53
CA THR A 19 -12.96 7.26 -8.27
C THR A 19 -13.89 7.46 -9.45
N ARG A 20 -13.40 7.28 -10.67
CA ARG A 20 -14.13 7.51 -11.93
C ARG A 20 -14.18 6.29 -12.84
N GLY A 21 -13.33 5.27 -12.59
CA GLY A 21 -13.15 4.11 -13.44
C GLY A 21 -12.27 4.40 -14.65
N VAL A 22 -12.14 3.39 -15.52
CA VAL A 22 -11.24 3.45 -16.70
C VAL A 22 -11.98 3.69 -18.01
N LYS A 23 -13.32 3.67 -18.00
CA LYS A 23 -14.16 3.93 -19.19
C LYS A 23 -14.46 5.41 -19.33
N PRO A 24 -14.35 6.01 -20.53
CA PRO A 24 -14.71 7.40 -20.75
C PRO A 24 -16.23 7.63 -20.73
N ASP A 25 -16.67 8.90 -20.70
CA ASP A 25 -18.02 9.37 -20.92
C ASP A 25 -19.11 8.71 -20.06
N ARG A 26 -18.83 8.58 -18.77
CA ARG A 26 -19.73 7.92 -17.82
C ARG A 26 -20.74 8.88 -17.22
N LYS A 27 -21.97 8.39 -17.05
CA LYS A 27 -22.96 9.10 -16.26
C LYS A 27 -22.53 9.08 -14.79
N MET A 28 -22.39 10.26 -14.21
CA MET A 28 -22.01 10.45 -12.81
C MET A 28 -23.23 10.72 -11.94
N LYS A 29 -23.12 10.45 -10.65
CA LYS A 29 -24.08 10.85 -9.62
C LYS A 29 -23.38 11.50 -8.45
N LYS A 30 -24.07 12.39 -7.75
CA LYS A 30 -23.56 13.01 -6.53
C LYS A 30 -23.23 11.95 -5.48
N CYS A 31 -22.16 12.21 -4.76
CA CYS A 31 -21.68 11.37 -3.66
C CYS A 31 -21.51 12.24 -2.42
N ASP A 32 -22.05 11.79 -1.29
CA ASP A 32 -21.99 12.51 -0.01
C ASP A 32 -20.69 12.25 0.78
N LEU A 33 -19.61 11.87 0.09
CA LEU A 33 -18.30 11.71 0.70
C LEU A 33 -17.56 13.05 0.66
N GLU A 34 -17.01 13.47 1.81
CA GLU A 34 -16.38 14.77 1.98
C GLU A 34 -15.32 15.13 0.92
N TRP A 35 -14.62 14.12 0.40
CA TRP A 35 -13.52 14.31 -0.58
C TRP A 35 -13.85 13.87 -2.01
N ILE A 36 -15.10 13.45 -2.26
CA ILE A 36 -15.56 13.02 -3.59
C ILE A 36 -16.95 13.59 -3.81
N SER A 37 -17.07 14.50 -4.75
CA SER A 37 -18.35 15.11 -5.11
C SER A 37 -19.24 14.20 -5.97
N GLU A 38 -18.62 13.35 -6.80
CA GLU A 38 -19.32 12.53 -7.77
C GLU A 38 -18.61 11.18 -7.99
N ILE A 39 -19.42 10.14 -8.20
CA ILE A 39 -18.98 8.79 -8.59
C ILE A 39 -19.80 8.29 -9.78
N PRO A 40 -19.35 7.28 -10.54
CA PRO A 40 -20.13 6.66 -11.60
C PRO A 40 -21.49 6.18 -11.10
N PHE A 41 -22.54 6.35 -11.91
CA PHE A 41 -23.92 6.10 -11.52
C PHE A 41 -24.18 4.68 -11.01
N THR A 42 -23.47 3.70 -11.59
CA THR A 42 -23.58 2.27 -11.24
C THR A 42 -22.86 1.90 -9.95
N TRP A 43 -21.97 2.77 -9.45
CA TRP A 43 -21.16 2.49 -8.27
C TRP A 43 -21.95 2.69 -6.98
N LYS A 44 -21.52 2.00 -5.94
CA LYS A 44 -22.10 2.07 -4.59
C LYS A 44 -21.06 2.58 -3.61
N THR A 45 -21.51 3.02 -2.46
CA THR A 45 -20.65 3.27 -1.30
C THR A 45 -21.09 2.38 -0.15
N ASP A 46 -20.13 1.90 0.63
CA ASP A 46 -20.41 1.11 1.81
C ASP A 46 -19.39 1.42 2.91
N ARG A 47 -19.71 1.01 4.13
CA ARG A 47 -18.78 1.11 5.26
C ARG A 47 -17.76 -0.02 5.22
N LEU A 48 -16.50 0.28 5.55
CA LEU A 48 -15.45 -0.73 5.58
C LEU A 48 -15.82 -1.96 6.42
N LYS A 49 -16.50 -1.74 7.55
CA LYS A 49 -16.97 -2.80 8.45
C LYS A 49 -17.99 -3.78 7.83
N ALA A 50 -18.62 -3.43 6.71
CA ALA A 50 -19.53 -4.32 6.02
C ALA A 50 -18.80 -5.34 5.14
N LEU A 51 -17.54 -5.05 4.79
CA LEU A 51 -16.72 -5.88 3.91
C LEU A 51 -15.68 -6.71 4.67
N PHE A 52 -15.27 -6.22 5.85
CA PHE A 52 -14.17 -6.83 6.61
C PHE A 52 -14.50 -7.04 8.07
N ALA A 53 -14.11 -8.19 8.58
CA ALA A 53 -13.94 -8.42 10.01
C ALA A 53 -12.56 -7.92 10.44
N PHE A 54 -12.47 -7.32 11.63
CA PHE A 54 -11.22 -6.69 12.09
C PHE A 54 -10.46 -7.61 13.06
N GLY A 55 -9.33 -8.15 12.60
CA GLY A 55 -8.38 -8.89 13.41
C GLY A 55 -7.31 -8.01 14.07
N LYS A 56 -6.38 -8.64 14.75
CA LYS A 56 -5.20 -8.02 15.38
C LYS A 56 -3.98 -8.87 15.05
N GLY A 57 -2.87 -8.23 14.76
CA GLY A 57 -1.60 -8.91 14.56
C GLY A 57 -1.01 -9.49 15.85
N LEU A 58 0.01 -10.31 15.70
CA LEU A 58 0.74 -10.96 16.78
C LEU A 58 1.25 -9.95 17.80
N PRO A 59 1.11 -10.23 19.10
CA PRO A 59 1.66 -9.39 20.19
C PRO A 59 3.15 -9.75 20.41
N ILE A 60 3.98 -9.56 19.35
CA ILE A 60 5.41 -9.86 19.36
C ILE A 60 6.24 -8.59 19.43
N THR A 61 7.51 -8.74 19.80
CA THR A 61 8.56 -7.72 19.73
C THR A 61 9.64 -8.14 18.75
N LYS A 62 10.66 -7.31 18.55
CA LYS A 62 11.81 -7.66 17.71
C LYS A 62 12.56 -8.89 18.21
N GLU A 63 12.53 -9.17 19.51
CA GLU A 63 13.20 -10.30 20.15
C GLU A 63 12.55 -11.65 19.80
N ASN A 64 11.30 -11.64 19.36
CA ASN A 64 10.58 -12.84 18.91
C ASN A 64 10.85 -13.20 17.45
N LEU A 65 11.57 -12.34 16.72
CA LEU A 65 11.89 -12.60 15.32
C LEU A 65 13.08 -13.57 15.24
N VAL A 66 13.03 -14.44 14.24
CA VAL A 66 14.05 -15.43 13.90
C VAL A 66 14.50 -15.26 12.45
N ASP A 67 15.61 -15.88 12.07
CA ASP A 67 16.14 -15.78 10.71
C ASP A 67 15.33 -16.60 9.70
N GLU A 68 14.74 -17.72 10.15
CA GLU A 68 13.94 -18.63 9.34
C GLU A 68 12.67 -19.07 10.09
N GLY A 69 11.56 -19.29 9.38
CA GLY A 69 10.28 -19.71 9.97
C GLY A 69 9.09 -19.25 9.16
N ILE A 70 7.98 -18.95 9.84
CA ILE A 70 6.78 -18.43 9.16
C ILE A 70 6.92 -16.93 8.93
N PRO A 71 6.67 -16.45 7.69
CA PRO A 71 6.71 -15.03 7.39
C PRO A 71 5.76 -14.21 8.25
N VAL A 72 6.18 -13.01 8.62
CA VAL A 72 5.38 -12.04 9.37
C VAL A 72 5.60 -10.64 8.82
N ILE A 73 4.52 -9.87 8.68
CA ILE A 73 4.55 -8.47 8.25
C ILE A 73 4.05 -7.59 9.41
N SER A 74 4.92 -6.73 9.93
CA SER A 74 4.59 -5.77 10.99
C SER A 74 4.47 -4.35 10.43
N TYR A 75 4.08 -3.39 11.26
CA TYR A 75 3.89 -2.00 10.84
C TYR A 75 5.11 -1.39 10.14
N GLY A 76 6.32 -1.69 10.59
CA GLY A 76 7.56 -1.19 9.98
C GLY A 76 7.74 -1.61 8.52
N GLN A 77 7.32 -2.84 8.16
CA GLN A 77 7.32 -3.31 6.78
C GLN A 77 6.19 -2.66 5.97
N ILE A 78 5.04 -2.39 6.60
CA ILE A 78 3.92 -1.68 5.95
C ILE A 78 4.32 -0.23 5.62
N HIS A 79 5.14 0.42 6.45
CA HIS A 79 5.67 1.76 6.19
C HIS A 79 6.92 1.79 5.30
N ALA A 80 7.48 0.64 4.97
CA ALA A 80 8.69 0.59 4.16
C ALA A 80 8.47 1.17 2.75
N LYS A 81 9.46 1.89 2.24
CA LYS A 81 9.40 2.55 0.92
C LYS A 81 9.18 1.58 -0.25
N TYR A 82 9.58 0.31 -0.07
CA TYR A 82 9.40 -0.75 -1.06
C TYR A 82 8.03 -1.46 -0.94
N ASN A 83 7.21 -1.13 0.05
CA ASN A 83 5.83 -1.63 0.11
C ASN A 83 4.99 -0.99 -0.98
N THR A 84 4.53 -1.78 -1.94
CA THR A 84 3.64 -1.32 -3.00
C THR A 84 2.21 -1.09 -2.51
N GLY A 85 1.82 -1.73 -1.41
CA GLY A 85 0.45 -1.73 -0.85
C GLY A 85 -0.52 -2.67 -1.56
N THR A 86 -0.20 -3.13 -2.76
CA THR A 86 -1.10 -3.93 -3.62
C THR A 86 -0.64 -5.37 -3.85
N SER A 87 0.49 -5.75 -3.25
CA SER A 87 1.04 -7.11 -3.28
C SER A 87 2.05 -7.30 -2.16
N ILE A 88 2.31 -8.56 -1.82
CA ILE A 88 3.39 -8.93 -0.91
C ILE A 88 4.64 -9.34 -1.69
N THR A 89 5.80 -9.00 -1.16
CA THR A 89 7.12 -9.40 -1.67
C THR A 89 7.98 -9.91 -0.53
N GLU A 90 8.96 -10.75 -0.82
CA GLU A 90 9.88 -11.31 0.19
C GLU A 90 10.61 -10.22 1.00
N SER A 91 10.85 -9.05 0.40
CA SER A 91 11.45 -7.92 1.10
C SER A 91 10.64 -7.43 2.31
N LEU A 92 9.32 -7.69 2.32
CA LEU A 92 8.43 -7.37 3.45
C LEU A 92 8.52 -8.38 4.59
N PHE A 93 9.10 -9.56 4.36
CA PHE A 93 9.05 -10.63 5.34
C PHE A 93 10.08 -10.45 6.45
N ARG A 94 9.65 -10.73 7.67
CA ARG A 94 10.42 -11.16 8.81
C ARG A 94 9.87 -12.51 9.20
N TYR A 95 10.47 -13.22 10.12
CA TYR A 95 10.06 -14.58 10.42
C TYR A 95 9.83 -14.76 11.92
N VAL A 96 8.88 -15.64 12.24
CA VAL A 96 8.59 -16.10 13.61
C VAL A 96 8.60 -17.62 13.65
N PRO A 97 8.84 -18.24 14.83
CA PRO A 97 8.79 -19.70 14.99
C PRO A 97 7.45 -20.30 14.54
N GLU A 98 7.47 -21.52 14.01
CA GLU A 98 6.26 -22.25 13.57
C GLU A 98 5.25 -22.49 14.70
N SER A 99 5.69 -22.54 15.95
CA SER A 99 4.82 -22.71 17.12
C SER A 99 3.74 -21.64 17.26
N TYR A 100 3.90 -20.49 16.59
CA TYR A 100 2.89 -19.44 16.56
C TYR A 100 1.63 -19.84 15.77
N ILE A 101 1.71 -20.82 14.86
CA ILE A 101 0.53 -21.29 14.09
C ILE A 101 -0.53 -21.86 15.04
N GLU A 102 -0.12 -22.67 16.00
CA GLU A 102 -1.03 -23.27 16.96
C GLU A 102 -1.49 -22.29 18.05
N SER A 103 -0.56 -21.43 18.50
CA SER A 103 -0.83 -20.51 19.62
C SER A 103 -1.57 -19.23 19.22
N ASN A 104 -1.50 -18.80 17.95
CA ASN A 104 -2.07 -17.53 17.50
C ASN A 104 -2.75 -17.65 16.12
N PRO A 105 -3.67 -18.59 15.89
CA PRO A 105 -4.30 -18.80 14.57
C PRO A 105 -5.08 -17.57 14.10
N ASP A 106 -5.59 -16.75 15.00
CA ASP A 106 -6.35 -15.53 14.66
C ASP A 106 -5.53 -14.44 13.99
N SER A 107 -4.20 -14.48 14.15
CA SER A 107 -3.28 -13.53 13.51
C SER A 107 -2.74 -14.01 12.15
N LEU A 108 -3.12 -15.21 11.71
CA LEU A 108 -2.89 -15.66 10.35
C LEU A 108 -3.76 -14.87 9.38
N VAL A 109 -3.18 -14.58 8.22
CA VAL A 109 -3.85 -13.88 7.13
C VAL A 109 -3.88 -14.75 5.88
N HIS A 110 -4.90 -14.54 5.07
CA HIS A 110 -5.17 -15.28 3.85
C HIS A 110 -5.19 -14.35 2.65
N LYS A 111 -5.10 -14.92 1.45
CA LYS A 111 -5.30 -14.16 0.22
C LYS A 111 -6.65 -13.42 0.28
N GLY A 112 -6.65 -12.16 -0.11
CA GLY A 112 -7.82 -11.29 -0.04
C GLY A 112 -7.84 -10.38 1.20
N ASP A 113 -7.09 -10.70 2.24
CA ASP A 113 -6.98 -9.85 3.43
C ASP A 113 -6.09 -8.62 3.17
N ILE A 114 -6.29 -7.58 3.98
CA ILE A 114 -5.46 -6.38 3.93
C ILE A 114 -4.94 -6.08 5.35
N LEU A 115 -3.63 -5.84 5.46
CA LEU A 115 -3.01 -5.36 6.70
C LEU A 115 -2.91 -3.85 6.68
N VAL A 116 -3.32 -3.21 7.77
CA VAL A 116 -3.19 -1.76 7.97
C VAL A 116 -2.31 -1.52 9.20
N ALA A 117 -1.34 -0.62 9.10
CA ALA A 117 -0.55 -0.20 10.25
C ALA A 117 -1.45 0.55 11.24
N ASP A 118 -1.47 0.16 12.52
CA ASP A 118 -2.25 0.82 13.57
C ASP A 118 -1.52 2.04 14.16
N THR A 119 -0.30 2.28 13.73
CA THR A 119 0.58 3.33 14.23
C THR A 119 1.38 3.94 13.08
N SER A 120 1.56 5.26 13.07
CA SER A 120 2.41 5.98 12.10
C SER A 120 3.19 7.10 12.79
N GLU A 121 4.45 7.32 12.38
CA GLU A 121 5.30 8.40 12.86
C GLU A 121 4.97 9.75 12.20
N ASP A 122 4.25 9.72 11.08
CA ASP A 122 3.79 10.91 10.38
C ASP A 122 2.33 10.76 9.93
N ILE A 123 1.71 11.89 9.59
CA ILE A 123 0.32 11.93 9.16
C ILE A 123 0.14 11.30 7.77
N ASP A 124 1.17 11.34 6.94
CA ASP A 124 1.12 10.82 5.57
C ASP A 124 1.15 9.29 5.53
N GLY A 125 1.80 8.67 6.50
CA GLY A 125 1.79 7.22 6.69
C GLY A 125 0.49 6.67 7.23
N CYS A 126 -0.39 7.53 7.80
CA CYS A 126 -1.69 7.06 8.30
C CYS A 126 -2.54 6.46 7.20
N GLY A 127 -2.91 5.18 7.37
CA GLY A 127 -3.63 4.40 6.38
C GLY A 127 -2.72 3.60 5.43
N ASN A 128 -1.40 3.55 5.68
CA ASN A 128 -0.54 2.62 4.96
C ASN A 128 -1.01 1.20 5.19
N SER A 129 -1.03 0.42 4.13
CA SER A 129 -1.57 -0.93 4.09
C SER A 129 -0.78 -1.83 3.16
N VAL A 130 -1.00 -3.12 3.25
CA VAL A 130 -0.53 -4.12 2.29
C VAL A 130 -1.63 -5.15 2.04
N TYR A 131 -1.87 -5.47 0.78
CA TYR A 131 -2.82 -6.47 0.33
C TYR A 131 -2.12 -7.84 0.22
N ILE A 132 -2.78 -8.88 0.69
CA ILE A 132 -2.28 -10.25 0.64
C ILE A 132 -2.78 -10.86 -0.66
N ASP A 133 -1.92 -10.86 -1.67
CA ASP A 133 -2.23 -11.32 -3.04
C ASP A 133 -1.92 -12.80 -3.28
N LYS A 134 -1.30 -13.48 -2.31
CA LYS A 134 -0.89 -14.88 -2.40
C LYS A 134 -1.40 -15.68 -1.19
N GLU A 135 -1.78 -16.94 -1.44
CA GLU A 135 -2.08 -17.87 -0.36
C GLU A 135 -0.79 -18.53 0.12
N MET A 136 -0.45 -18.28 1.38
CA MET A 136 0.70 -18.86 2.07
C MET A 136 0.54 -18.69 3.58
N PRO A 137 1.17 -19.52 4.41
CA PRO A 137 1.26 -19.26 5.84
C PRO A 137 1.95 -17.90 6.07
N LEU A 138 1.21 -16.91 6.59
CA LEU A 138 1.70 -15.57 6.82
C LEU A 138 1.01 -14.97 8.03
N PHE A 139 1.77 -14.35 8.92
CA PHE A 139 1.24 -13.64 10.06
C PHE A 139 1.19 -12.13 9.83
N ALA A 140 0.12 -11.52 10.34
CA ALA A 140 0.14 -10.12 10.69
C ALA A 140 0.98 -9.95 11.97
N GLY A 141 1.96 -9.06 11.96
CA GLY A 141 2.85 -8.81 13.09
C GLY A 141 2.35 -7.71 14.03
N TYR A 142 3.23 -7.20 14.88
CA TYR A 142 2.88 -6.18 15.85
C TYR A 142 2.52 -4.84 15.17
N HIS A 143 1.66 -4.09 15.85
CA HIS A 143 1.13 -2.81 15.36
C HIS A 143 0.45 -2.91 14.00
N THR A 144 -0.34 -3.98 13.80
CA THR A 144 -1.16 -4.16 12.61
C THR A 144 -2.61 -4.46 12.96
N ILE A 145 -3.53 -3.95 12.13
CA ILE A 145 -4.93 -4.35 12.10
C ILE A 145 -5.13 -5.20 10.85
N ILE A 146 -5.72 -6.38 11.03
CA ILE A 146 -6.09 -7.27 9.94
C ILE A 146 -7.50 -6.91 9.48
N LEU A 147 -7.68 -6.61 8.21
CA LEU A 147 -8.96 -6.54 7.53
C LEU A 147 -9.20 -7.91 6.89
N LYS A 148 -9.92 -8.79 7.60
CA LYS A 148 -10.26 -10.14 7.10
C LYS A 148 -11.47 -10.04 6.18
N SER A 149 -11.31 -10.47 4.94
CA SER A 149 -12.40 -10.46 3.95
C SER A 149 -13.56 -11.36 4.40
N ILE A 150 -14.77 -10.79 4.55
CA ILE A 150 -15.94 -11.56 5.01
C ILE A 150 -16.39 -12.57 3.95
N ASN A 151 -16.33 -12.18 2.67
CA ASN A 151 -16.81 -12.98 1.57
C ASN A 151 -15.69 -13.72 0.81
N GLN A 152 -14.44 -13.66 1.28
CA GLN A 152 -13.26 -14.15 0.57
C GLN A 152 -13.12 -13.57 -0.85
N ASP A 153 -13.60 -12.33 -1.03
CA ASP A 153 -13.52 -11.62 -2.30
C ASP A 153 -12.06 -11.20 -2.59
N ASP A 154 -11.73 -11.05 -3.87
CA ASP A 154 -10.51 -10.38 -4.28
C ASP A 154 -10.67 -8.87 -4.00
N ASN A 155 -9.95 -8.39 -2.98
CA ASN A 155 -10.02 -7.01 -2.52
C ASN A 155 -8.91 -6.11 -3.11
N LYS A 156 -8.29 -6.51 -4.22
CA LYS A 156 -7.18 -5.78 -4.84
C LYS A 156 -7.58 -4.37 -5.28
N TYR A 157 -8.81 -4.19 -5.76
CA TYR A 157 -9.37 -2.86 -6.02
C TYR A 157 -9.33 -1.97 -4.78
N LEU A 158 -9.74 -2.51 -3.62
CA LEU A 158 -9.70 -1.78 -2.35
C LEU A 158 -8.27 -1.44 -1.92
N ALA A 159 -7.31 -2.31 -2.21
CA ALA A 159 -5.91 -2.02 -1.96
C ALA A 159 -5.44 -0.79 -2.76
N TYR A 160 -5.87 -0.64 -4.01
CA TYR A 160 -5.63 0.58 -4.79
C TYR A 160 -6.37 1.80 -4.23
N LEU A 161 -7.63 1.64 -3.84
CA LEU A 161 -8.41 2.71 -3.20
C LEU A 161 -7.72 3.20 -1.92
N PHE A 162 -7.15 2.30 -1.10
CA PHE A 162 -6.44 2.63 0.14
C PHE A 162 -5.14 3.41 -0.08
N LYS A 163 -4.57 3.36 -1.28
CA LYS A 163 -3.44 4.22 -1.66
C LYS A 163 -3.88 5.65 -1.96
N SER A 164 -5.14 5.88 -2.26
CA SER A 164 -5.64 7.20 -2.63
C SER A 164 -5.74 8.13 -1.41
N HIS A 165 -5.53 9.43 -1.64
CA HIS A 165 -5.71 10.43 -0.61
C HIS A 165 -7.16 10.51 -0.12
N VAL A 166 -8.13 10.19 -0.97
CA VAL A 166 -9.56 10.18 -0.69
C VAL A 166 -9.89 9.24 0.48
N TRP A 167 -9.38 8.01 0.46
CA TRP A 167 -9.61 7.09 1.57
C TRP A 167 -8.78 7.47 2.80
N ARG A 168 -7.49 7.81 2.61
CA ARG A 168 -6.58 8.17 3.70
C ARG A 168 -7.01 9.43 4.45
N SER A 169 -7.59 10.41 3.78
CA SER A 169 -8.11 11.62 4.42
C SER A 169 -9.18 11.32 5.47
N GLN A 170 -10.00 10.29 5.25
CA GLN A 170 -10.97 9.84 6.24
C GLN A 170 -10.33 9.35 7.55
N ILE A 171 -9.12 8.80 7.48
CA ILE A 171 -8.35 8.37 8.64
C ILE A 171 -7.63 9.58 9.25
N ARG A 172 -6.90 10.34 8.43
CA ARG A 172 -6.05 11.47 8.84
C ARG A 172 -6.79 12.53 9.64
N THR A 173 -8.06 12.80 9.31
CA THR A 173 -8.90 13.75 10.05
C THR A 173 -9.37 13.24 11.41
N ARG A 174 -9.21 11.93 11.70
CA ARG A 174 -9.71 11.28 12.93
C ARG A 174 -8.62 10.74 13.83
N VAL A 175 -7.37 10.67 13.35
CA VAL A 175 -6.24 10.28 14.21
C VAL A 175 -5.83 11.42 15.10
N SER A 176 -5.33 11.06 16.27
CA SER A 176 -4.73 11.99 17.24
C SER A 176 -3.32 11.56 17.55
N GLY A 177 -2.45 12.51 17.82
CA GLY A 177 -1.05 12.29 18.16
C GLY A 177 -0.21 13.51 17.83
N VAL A 178 0.98 13.59 18.41
CA VAL A 178 1.95 14.67 18.14
C VAL A 178 3.21 14.12 17.47
N LYS A 179 3.73 13.00 17.98
CA LYS A 179 4.90 12.30 17.44
C LYS A 179 4.56 10.92 16.88
N LEU A 180 3.45 10.37 17.33
CA LEU A 180 2.98 9.05 16.94
C LEU A 180 1.46 9.11 16.79
N PHE A 181 0.97 8.78 15.60
CA PHE A 181 -0.45 8.75 15.29
C PHE A 181 -0.98 7.34 15.46
N SER A 182 -2.06 7.18 16.22
CA SER A 182 -2.70 5.89 16.44
C SER A 182 -3.98 5.74 15.64
N ILE A 183 -4.09 4.63 14.91
CA ILE A 183 -5.23 4.25 14.10
C ILE A 183 -5.95 3.11 14.80
N SER A 184 -7.14 3.36 15.28
CA SER A 184 -7.96 2.36 15.96
C SER A 184 -8.94 1.67 15.01
N LYS A 185 -9.38 0.46 15.38
CA LYS A 185 -10.49 -0.22 14.68
C LYS A 185 -11.74 0.66 14.59
N LYS A 186 -11.98 1.52 15.62
CA LYS A 186 -13.09 2.48 15.62
C LYS A 186 -12.97 3.49 14.47
N ILE A 187 -11.78 4.03 14.22
CA ILE A 187 -11.53 4.95 13.10
C ILE A 187 -11.83 4.25 11.78
N LEU A 188 -11.30 3.03 11.58
CA LEU A 188 -11.54 2.26 10.36
C LEU A 188 -13.02 1.92 10.16
N ASN A 189 -13.77 1.63 11.21
CA ASN A 189 -15.21 1.38 11.14
C ASN A 189 -16.01 2.54 10.54
N PHE A 190 -15.52 3.77 10.68
CA PHE A 190 -16.17 4.97 10.14
C PHE A 190 -15.76 5.28 8.70
N THR A 191 -14.73 4.61 8.17
CA THR A 191 -14.34 4.85 6.78
C THR A 191 -15.37 4.26 5.81
N THR A 192 -15.55 4.96 4.71
CA THR A 192 -16.43 4.57 3.61
C THR A 192 -15.59 4.24 2.40
N VAL A 193 -15.97 3.23 1.68
CA VAL A 193 -15.34 2.80 0.42
C VAL A 193 -16.33 2.97 -0.73
N ILE A 194 -15.77 3.18 -1.92
CA ILE A 194 -16.51 3.23 -3.17
C ILE A 194 -16.38 1.88 -3.83
N LEU A 195 -17.48 1.33 -4.33
CA LEU A 195 -17.55 -0.02 -4.86
C LEU A 195 -18.11 -0.02 -6.27
N PRO A 196 -17.28 -0.20 -7.29
CA PRO A 196 -17.73 -0.60 -8.63
C PRO A 196 -18.43 -1.96 -8.63
N PRO A 197 -19.20 -2.31 -9.66
CA PRO A 197 -19.53 -3.72 -9.95
C PRO A 197 -18.26 -4.59 -10.04
N LYS A 198 -18.35 -5.89 -9.71
CA LYS A 198 -17.16 -6.77 -9.61
C LYS A 198 -16.34 -6.83 -10.90
N GLU A 199 -17.01 -6.96 -12.04
CA GLU A 199 -16.35 -6.99 -13.35
C GLU A 199 -15.55 -5.70 -13.60
N GLU A 200 -16.07 -4.58 -13.14
CA GLU A 200 -15.39 -3.30 -13.27
C GLU A 200 -14.24 -3.13 -12.28
N GLN A 201 -14.33 -3.71 -11.07
CA GLN A 201 -13.20 -3.78 -10.14
C GLN A 201 -12.01 -4.53 -10.79
N GLU A 202 -12.28 -5.65 -11.48
CA GLU A 202 -11.28 -6.43 -12.20
C GLU A 202 -10.67 -5.64 -13.37
N GLU A 203 -11.50 -4.93 -14.17
CA GLU A 203 -11.01 -4.07 -15.24
C GLU A 203 -10.07 -2.97 -14.70
N ILE A 204 -10.47 -2.32 -13.60
CA ILE A 204 -9.67 -1.27 -12.95
C ILE A 204 -8.35 -1.83 -12.41
N THR A 205 -8.39 -2.98 -11.73
CA THR A 205 -7.17 -3.58 -11.17
C THR A 205 -6.21 -4.04 -12.24
N CYS A 206 -6.70 -4.66 -13.30
CA CYS A 206 -5.89 -5.06 -14.45
C CYS A 206 -5.19 -3.86 -15.10
N PHE A 207 -5.95 -2.79 -15.36
CA PHE A 207 -5.41 -1.54 -15.90
C PHE A 207 -4.33 -0.94 -14.98
N LEU A 208 -4.61 -0.86 -13.67
CA LEU A 208 -3.68 -0.28 -12.71
C LEU A 208 -2.42 -1.14 -12.51
N ASP A 209 -2.55 -2.46 -12.52
CA ASP A 209 -1.40 -3.37 -12.44
C ASP A 209 -0.44 -3.16 -13.61
N GLU A 210 -0.97 -3.10 -14.83
CA GLU A 210 -0.17 -2.87 -16.05
C GLU A 210 0.51 -1.49 -16.00
N LYS A 211 -0.26 -0.44 -15.77
CA LYS A 211 0.25 0.93 -15.81
C LYS A 211 1.19 1.27 -14.66
N CYS A 212 0.88 0.81 -13.44
CA CYS A 212 1.77 1.02 -12.30
C CYS A 212 3.10 0.32 -12.50
N LYS A 213 3.09 -0.93 -12.99
CA LYS A 213 4.32 -1.68 -13.30
C LYS A 213 5.18 -0.94 -14.34
N LEU A 214 4.56 -0.41 -15.39
CA LEU A 214 5.28 0.36 -16.41
C LEU A 214 5.94 1.60 -15.79
N ILE A 215 5.20 2.36 -14.98
CA ILE A 215 5.74 3.57 -14.34
C ILE A 215 6.85 3.22 -13.35
N ASP A 216 6.70 2.13 -12.57
CA ASP A 216 7.73 1.68 -11.63
C ASP A 216 9.02 1.31 -12.37
N THR A 217 8.93 0.57 -13.48
CA THR A 217 10.07 0.28 -14.35
C THR A 217 10.75 1.55 -14.88
N LEU A 218 9.98 2.58 -15.28
CA LEU A 218 10.54 3.86 -15.71
C LEU A 218 11.28 4.58 -14.57
N ILE A 219 10.74 4.52 -13.35
CA ILE A 219 11.38 5.10 -12.15
C ILE A 219 12.69 4.36 -11.85
N GLU A 220 12.68 3.03 -11.84
CA GLU A 220 13.87 2.20 -11.60
C GLU A 220 14.97 2.48 -12.63
N ASN A 221 14.63 2.53 -13.91
CA ASN A 221 15.58 2.86 -14.98
C ASN A 221 16.19 4.26 -14.80
N LYS A 222 15.38 5.25 -14.39
CA LYS A 222 15.89 6.59 -14.10
C LYS A 222 16.81 6.63 -12.88
N GLN A 223 16.50 5.86 -11.84
CA GLN A 223 17.35 5.74 -10.64
C GLN A 223 18.69 5.09 -10.99
N ALA A 224 18.69 4.00 -11.76
CA ALA A 224 19.90 3.34 -12.22
C ALA A 224 20.77 4.30 -13.04
N LEU A 225 20.17 5.02 -14.01
CA LEU A 225 20.90 6.02 -14.81
C LEU A 225 21.52 7.13 -13.95
N MET A 226 20.83 7.57 -12.90
CA MET A 226 21.39 8.57 -11.98
C MET A 226 22.63 8.04 -11.24
N ILE A 227 22.59 6.79 -10.79
CA ILE A 227 23.74 6.13 -10.13
C ILE A 227 24.92 6.04 -11.09
N ASP A 228 24.67 5.61 -12.34
CA ASP A 228 25.70 5.49 -13.37
C ASP A 228 26.35 6.84 -13.70
N LEU A 229 25.54 7.89 -13.82
CA LEU A 229 26.05 9.26 -14.05
C LEU A 229 26.86 9.78 -12.86
N GLU A 230 26.48 9.49 -11.63
CA GLU A 230 27.27 9.86 -10.44
C GLU A 230 28.61 9.12 -10.40
N ASN A 231 28.62 7.83 -10.72
CA ASN A 231 29.84 7.03 -10.81
C ASN A 231 30.76 7.53 -11.93
N TYR A 232 30.20 7.83 -13.10
CA TYR A 232 30.94 8.42 -14.21
C TYR A 232 31.54 9.77 -13.85
N LYS A 233 30.78 10.65 -13.19
CA LYS A 233 31.28 11.93 -12.67
C LYS A 233 32.47 11.74 -11.72
N ARG A 234 32.36 10.78 -10.77
CA ARG A 234 33.45 10.47 -9.82
C ARG A 234 34.70 9.98 -10.56
N SER A 235 34.55 9.10 -11.55
CA SER A 235 35.65 8.60 -12.37
C SER A 235 36.35 9.73 -13.13
N LEU A 236 35.57 10.61 -13.78
CA LEU A 236 36.09 11.76 -14.48
C LEU A 236 36.91 12.68 -13.57
N ILE A 237 36.39 13.02 -12.39
CA ILE A 237 37.09 13.84 -11.41
C ILE A 237 38.42 13.17 -11.01
N TYR A 238 38.40 11.86 -10.73
CA TYR A 238 39.60 11.12 -10.38
C TYR A 238 40.64 11.14 -11.51
N GLU A 239 40.25 10.90 -12.76
CA GLU A 239 41.15 10.90 -13.92
C GLU A 239 41.81 12.25 -14.13
N VAL A 240 41.02 13.34 -14.01
CA VAL A 240 41.53 14.71 -14.16
C VAL A 240 42.48 15.08 -13.03
N VAL A 241 42.11 14.86 -11.78
CA VAL A 241 42.90 15.22 -10.59
C VAL A 241 44.20 14.42 -10.53
N THR A 242 44.19 13.14 -10.96
CA THR A 242 45.40 12.31 -10.99
C THR A 242 46.24 12.47 -12.24
N GLY A 243 45.90 13.38 -13.17
CA GLY A 243 46.61 13.62 -14.41
C GLY A 243 46.48 12.51 -15.46
N LYS A 244 45.59 11.54 -15.25
CA LYS A 244 45.34 10.46 -16.21
C LYS A 244 44.56 10.95 -17.43
N ARG A 245 43.85 12.06 -17.31
CA ARG A 245 43.09 12.71 -18.38
C ARG A 245 43.48 14.19 -18.46
N LYS A 246 43.85 14.64 -19.66
CA LYS A 246 44.10 16.07 -19.93
C LYS A 246 42.75 16.80 -20.05
N VAL A 247 42.62 17.92 -19.40
CA VAL A 247 41.53 18.89 -19.64
C VAL A 247 42.04 19.77 -20.82
N VAL A 248 41.36 19.70 -21.94
CA VAL A 248 41.62 20.58 -23.09
C VAL A 248 40.75 21.80 -22.95
#